data_ff7f716a69c45adfa5074e0c1c94a4c8
#
_entry.id   ff7f716a69c45adfa5074e0c1c94a4c8
#
_cell.length_a   1.000
_cell.length_b   1.000
_cell.length_c   1.000
_cell.angle_alpha   90.00
_cell.angle_beta   90.00
_cell.angle_gamma   90.00
#
_symmetry.space_group_name_H-M   'P 1'
#
loop_
_entity.id
_entity.type
_entity.pdbx_description
1 polymer ?
#
loop_
_entity_poly.entity_id
_entity_poly.type
_entity_poly.pdbx_seq_one_letter_code
_entity_poly.pdbx_strand_id
1 'polypeptide(L)'
;CDSGMILAVKEDSEYADTIKSLTDCDGLKVAVKEGATSYNVAQSFLDENPDVSYEIVQYKDTVGCVSDLLAGRVDVVVNDLLNQKILSQEYEGTKIVCDPFTHAENAIAVQKGKDDLLAFINECIDDYYADGTYDALWTKWIDASGEGEEAASAAEDTAE
;
A
#
# COMPACT_ATOMS: atom_id res chain seq x y z
N CYS A 1 -6.92 4.93 -9.85
CA CYS A 1 -5.68 4.80 -9.09
C CYS A 1 -5.27 3.34 -9.08
N ASP A 2 -4.14 3.03 -9.70
CA ASP A 2 -3.61 1.68 -9.74
C ASP A 2 -2.95 1.36 -8.40
N SER A 3 -3.33 0.26 -7.81
CA SER A 3 -2.76 -0.28 -6.60
C SER A 3 -2.57 -1.79 -6.74
N GLY A 4 -1.99 -2.42 -5.76
CA GLY A 4 -1.77 -3.87 -5.75
C GLY A 4 -0.95 -4.29 -4.55
N MET A 5 -0.81 -5.59 -4.38
CA MET A 5 0.03 -6.14 -3.32
C MET A 5 1.51 -5.96 -3.64
N ILE A 6 2.26 -5.52 -2.65
CA ILE A 6 3.71 -5.36 -2.66
C ILE A 6 4.34 -6.14 -1.50
N LEU A 7 5.65 -6.23 -1.54
CA LEU A 7 6.47 -6.69 -0.43
C LEU A 7 7.21 -5.52 0.21
N ALA A 8 7.17 -5.45 1.53
CA ALA A 8 7.95 -4.52 2.32
C ALA A 8 8.82 -5.28 3.33
N VAL A 9 10.03 -4.79 3.52
CA VAL A 9 11.01 -5.33 4.47
C VAL A 9 11.55 -4.21 5.36
N LYS A 10 12.27 -4.56 6.41
CA LYS A 10 13.03 -3.59 7.18
C LYS A 10 14.18 -3.05 6.32
N GLU A 11 14.33 -1.72 6.25
CA GLU A 11 15.25 -1.04 5.34
C GLU A 11 16.71 -1.45 5.54
N ASP A 12 17.14 -1.67 6.79
CA ASP A 12 18.48 -2.07 7.17
C ASP A 12 18.70 -3.60 7.25
N SER A 13 17.72 -4.39 6.78
CA SER A 13 17.83 -5.85 6.74
C SER A 13 18.62 -6.34 5.53
N GLU A 14 19.16 -7.57 5.64
CA GLU A 14 19.78 -8.27 4.51
C GLU A 14 18.81 -8.54 3.36
N TYR A 15 17.51 -8.44 3.61
CA TYR A 15 16.43 -8.67 2.64
C TYR A 15 16.15 -7.47 1.74
N ALA A 16 16.61 -6.27 2.11
CA ALA A 16 16.30 -5.02 1.43
C ALA A 16 16.72 -4.96 -0.05
N ASP A 17 17.75 -5.73 -0.42
CA ASP A 17 18.26 -5.80 -1.78
C ASP A 17 18.08 -7.17 -2.44
N THR A 18 17.73 -8.19 -1.70
CA THR A 18 17.62 -9.58 -2.17
C THR A 18 16.21 -10.02 -2.50
N ILE A 19 15.20 -9.58 -1.73
CA ILE A 19 13.80 -9.93 -1.98
C ILE A 19 13.21 -9.05 -3.08
N LYS A 20 12.63 -9.68 -4.11
CA LYS A 20 11.92 -9.04 -5.23
C LYS A 20 10.57 -9.68 -5.52
N SER A 21 10.32 -10.87 -4.98
CA SER A 21 9.10 -11.66 -5.21
C SER A 21 8.81 -12.57 -4.02
N LEU A 22 7.62 -13.15 -3.97
CA LEU A 22 7.26 -14.16 -2.97
C LEU A 22 8.13 -15.43 -3.07
N THR A 23 8.72 -15.71 -4.23
CA THR A 23 9.67 -16.82 -4.39
C THR A 23 10.92 -16.63 -3.54
N ASP A 24 11.36 -15.39 -3.34
CA ASP A 24 12.57 -15.07 -2.56
C ASP A 24 12.32 -15.14 -1.05
N CYS A 25 11.07 -15.37 -0.63
CA CYS A 25 10.69 -15.47 0.77
C CYS A 25 10.84 -16.88 1.36
N ASP A 26 11.45 -17.83 0.63
CA ASP A 26 11.62 -19.21 1.12
C ASP A 26 12.34 -19.26 2.48
N GLY A 27 11.76 -19.98 3.44
CA GLY A 27 12.25 -20.09 4.82
C GLY A 27 11.98 -18.90 5.73
N LEU A 28 11.33 -17.83 5.24
CA LEU A 28 11.09 -16.58 5.97
C LEU A 28 9.73 -16.53 6.65
N LYS A 29 9.53 -15.52 7.50
CA LYS A 29 8.24 -15.16 8.10
C LYS A 29 7.60 -14.01 7.36
N VAL A 30 6.44 -14.28 6.75
CA VAL A 30 5.68 -13.34 5.95
C VAL A 30 4.45 -12.87 6.73
N ALA A 31 4.44 -11.61 7.13
CA ALA A 31 3.32 -11.00 7.84
C ALA A 31 2.22 -10.55 6.88
N VAL A 32 0.98 -10.83 7.25
CA VAL A 32 -0.22 -10.48 6.51
C VAL A 32 -1.33 -10.05 7.45
N LYS A 33 -2.27 -9.24 6.95
CA LYS A 33 -3.50 -8.93 7.69
C LYS A 33 -4.49 -10.09 7.55
N GLU A 34 -5.02 -10.55 8.70
CA GLU A 34 -6.04 -11.60 8.78
C GLU A 34 -7.27 -11.27 7.94
N GLY A 35 -7.73 -12.22 7.13
CA GLY A 35 -8.93 -12.09 6.29
C GLY A 35 -8.83 -11.05 5.17
N ALA A 36 -7.66 -10.51 4.89
CA ALA A 36 -7.43 -9.54 3.82
C ALA A 36 -6.88 -10.19 2.55
N THR A 37 -6.82 -9.41 1.47
CA THR A 37 -6.24 -9.83 0.18
C THR A 37 -4.80 -10.29 0.35
N SER A 38 -4.01 -9.64 1.21
CA SER A 38 -2.62 -10.02 1.49
C SER A 38 -2.48 -11.46 1.98
N TYR A 39 -3.38 -11.93 2.86
CA TYR A 39 -3.40 -13.32 3.29
C TYR A 39 -3.73 -14.26 2.12
N ASN A 40 -4.79 -13.95 1.38
CA ASN A 40 -5.23 -14.81 0.27
C ASN A 40 -4.14 -14.96 -0.80
N VAL A 41 -3.48 -13.86 -1.13
CA VAL A 41 -2.39 -13.85 -2.13
C VAL A 41 -1.19 -14.66 -1.65
N ALA A 42 -0.75 -14.46 -0.40
CA ALA A 42 0.36 -15.22 0.16
C ALA A 42 0.05 -16.72 0.25
N GLN A 43 -1.18 -17.09 0.66
CA GLN A 43 -1.59 -18.48 0.73
C GLN A 43 -1.72 -19.12 -0.66
N SER A 44 -2.39 -18.45 -1.61
CA SER A 44 -2.52 -18.96 -2.98
C SER A 44 -1.15 -19.17 -3.65
N PHE A 45 -0.20 -18.27 -3.38
CA PHE A 45 1.15 -18.43 -3.92
C PHE A 45 1.83 -19.72 -3.40
N LEU A 46 1.72 -20.06 -2.11
CA LEU A 46 2.24 -21.33 -1.57
C LEU A 46 1.55 -22.54 -2.18
N ASP A 47 0.22 -22.48 -2.36
CA ASP A 47 -0.56 -23.57 -2.93
C ASP A 47 -0.14 -23.88 -4.39
N GLU A 48 0.25 -22.83 -5.14
CA GLU A 48 0.68 -22.92 -6.55
C GLU A 48 2.18 -23.22 -6.70
N ASN A 49 3.01 -22.99 -5.66
CA ASN A 49 4.46 -23.11 -5.70
C ASN A 49 4.98 -24.04 -4.59
N PRO A 50 4.81 -25.36 -4.71
CA PRO A 50 5.13 -26.33 -3.64
C PRO A 50 6.62 -26.40 -3.28
N ASP A 51 7.49 -25.85 -4.10
CA ASP A 51 8.94 -25.78 -3.85
C ASP A 51 9.34 -24.56 -2.98
N VAL A 52 8.39 -23.64 -2.70
CA VAL A 52 8.58 -22.48 -1.82
C VAL A 52 7.86 -22.72 -0.50
N SER A 53 8.52 -22.41 0.61
CA SER A 53 7.95 -22.58 1.94
C SER A 53 8.29 -21.38 2.81
N TYR A 54 7.30 -20.60 3.23
CA TYR A 54 7.43 -19.54 4.22
C TYR A 54 6.31 -19.63 5.27
N GLU A 55 6.56 -19.09 6.46
CA GLU A 55 5.58 -19.04 7.54
C GLU A 55 4.69 -17.80 7.36
N ILE A 56 3.38 -17.99 7.20
CA ILE A 56 2.41 -16.88 7.19
C ILE A 56 2.04 -16.51 8.63
N VAL A 57 2.41 -15.29 9.04
CA VAL A 57 2.08 -14.73 10.35
C VAL A 57 0.95 -13.73 10.20
N GLN A 58 -0.20 -14.01 10.82
CA GLN A 58 -1.41 -13.21 10.68
C GLN A 58 -1.55 -12.19 11.80
N TYR A 59 -1.92 -10.95 11.43
CA TYR A 59 -2.17 -9.84 12.35
C TYR A 59 -3.59 -9.30 12.14
N LYS A 60 -4.17 -8.70 13.18
CA LYS A 60 -5.50 -8.07 13.10
C LYS A 60 -5.52 -6.84 12.19
N ASP A 61 -4.38 -6.15 12.09
CA ASP A 61 -4.23 -4.94 11.27
C ASP A 61 -2.80 -4.84 10.68
N THR A 62 -2.63 -3.93 9.74
CA THR A 62 -1.36 -3.72 9.05
C THR A 62 -0.32 -2.99 9.91
N VAL A 63 -0.74 -2.22 10.92
CA VAL A 63 0.15 -1.58 11.89
C VAL A 63 0.89 -2.65 12.69
N GLY A 64 0.19 -3.70 13.11
CA GLY A 64 0.81 -4.86 13.77
C GLY A 64 1.85 -5.56 12.90
N CYS A 65 1.57 -5.73 11.60
CA CYS A 65 2.54 -6.29 10.65
C CYS A 65 3.82 -5.45 10.59
N VAL A 66 3.68 -4.13 10.41
CA VAL A 66 4.81 -3.20 10.31
C VAL A 66 5.59 -3.09 11.62
N SER A 67 4.89 -3.04 12.75
CA SER A 67 5.53 -2.99 14.08
C SER A 67 6.41 -4.21 14.34
N ASP A 68 5.95 -5.41 13.95
CA ASP A 68 6.69 -6.66 14.13
C ASP A 68 7.81 -6.80 13.10
N LEU A 69 7.65 -6.25 11.89
CA LEU A 69 8.71 -6.13 10.90
C LEU A 69 9.87 -5.28 11.45
N LEU A 70 9.58 -4.09 11.96
CA LEU A 70 10.59 -3.18 12.53
C LEU A 70 11.28 -3.76 13.76
N ALA A 71 10.54 -4.55 14.54
CA ALA A 71 11.07 -5.27 15.70
C ALA A 71 11.88 -6.54 15.33
N GLY A 72 11.94 -6.93 14.04
CA GLY A 72 12.63 -8.12 13.58
C GLY A 72 11.97 -9.44 13.99
N ARG A 73 10.65 -9.44 14.25
CA ARG A 73 9.88 -10.65 14.57
C ARG A 73 9.31 -11.34 13.34
N VAL A 74 9.17 -10.61 12.26
CA VAL A 74 8.88 -11.09 10.91
C VAL A 74 9.86 -10.47 9.92
N ASP A 75 10.01 -11.07 8.75
CA ASP A 75 11.03 -10.71 7.77
C ASP A 75 10.45 -9.86 6.62
N VAL A 76 9.22 -10.14 6.24
CA VAL A 76 8.53 -9.52 5.10
C VAL A 76 7.08 -9.21 5.47
N VAL A 77 6.54 -8.11 4.96
CA VAL A 77 5.11 -7.77 5.01
C VAL A 77 4.54 -7.79 3.60
N VAL A 78 3.42 -8.49 3.38
CA VAL A 78 2.59 -8.35 2.18
C VAL A 78 1.49 -7.36 2.48
N ASN A 79 1.45 -6.25 1.75
CA ASN A 79 0.47 -5.19 1.96
C ASN A 79 0.06 -4.54 0.63
N ASP A 80 -1.02 -3.76 0.65
CA ASP A 80 -1.38 -2.88 -0.46
C ASP A 80 -0.38 -1.72 -0.58
N LEU A 81 0.00 -1.37 -1.82
CA LEU A 81 0.99 -0.33 -2.11
C LEU A 81 0.65 1.00 -1.43
N LEU A 82 -0.61 1.48 -1.55
CA LEU A 82 -1.00 2.77 -1.00
C LEU A 82 -0.99 2.77 0.52
N ASN A 83 -1.51 1.69 1.11
CA ASN A 83 -1.49 1.53 2.56
C ASN A 83 -0.05 1.46 3.10
N GLN A 84 0.85 0.74 2.40
CA GLN A 84 2.24 0.65 2.81
C GLN A 84 2.98 1.98 2.67
N LYS A 85 2.76 2.74 1.60
CA LYS A 85 3.34 4.08 1.45
C LYS A 85 2.96 5.00 2.61
N ILE A 86 1.68 5.02 3.00
CA ILE A 86 1.20 5.80 4.15
C ILE A 86 1.85 5.32 5.46
N LEU A 87 1.87 4.01 5.70
CA LEU A 87 2.50 3.45 6.90
C LEU A 87 4.00 3.71 6.96
N SER A 88 4.69 3.74 5.83
CA SER A 88 6.14 4.03 5.77
C SER A 88 6.46 5.48 6.10
N GLN A 89 5.51 6.40 5.95
CA GLN A 89 5.65 7.79 6.42
C GLN A 89 5.50 7.91 7.95
N GLU A 90 4.61 7.12 8.52
CA GLU A 90 4.34 7.12 9.96
C GLU A 90 5.35 6.25 10.74
N TYR A 91 5.79 5.15 10.13
CA TYR A 91 6.70 4.15 10.72
C TYR A 91 7.96 4.06 9.85
N GLU A 92 8.94 4.93 10.12
CA GLU A 92 10.22 4.96 9.41
C GLU A 92 10.98 3.63 9.51
N GLY A 93 11.84 3.34 8.52
CA GLY A 93 12.70 2.16 8.48
C GLY A 93 12.11 0.96 7.76
N THR A 94 11.03 1.15 6.98
CA THR A 94 10.50 0.15 6.05
C THR A 94 10.85 0.49 4.60
N LYS A 95 11.11 -0.52 3.77
CA LYS A 95 11.42 -0.38 2.35
C LYS A 95 10.50 -1.28 1.53
N ILE A 96 9.82 -0.70 0.53
CA ILE A 96 9.10 -1.47 -0.50
C ILE A 96 10.15 -2.00 -1.47
N VAL A 97 10.15 -3.32 -1.74
CA VAL A 97 11.22 -4.00 -2.47
C VAL A 97 10.83 -4.55 -3.84
N CYS A 98 9.56 -4.42 -4.22
CA CYS A 98 9.07 -4.86 -5.53
C CYS A 98 7.97 -3.94 -6.06
N ASP A 99 7.75 -4.00 -7.38
CA ASP A 99 6.54 -3.43 -7.98
C ASP A 99 5.29 -4.23 -7.55
N PRO A 100 4.09 -3.64 -7.65
CA PRO A 100 2.85 -4.37 -7.39
C PRO A 100 2.75 -5.63 -8.24
N PHE A 101 2.57 -6.79 -7.60
CA PHE A 101 2.44 -8.08 -8.27
C PHE A 101 0.99 -8.56 -8.37
N THR A 102 0.04 -7.77 -7.89
CA THR A 102 -1.40 -7.88 -8.19
C THR A 102 -1.89 -6.55 -8.74
N HIS A 103 -3.02 -6.57 -9.44
CA HIS A 103 -3.66 -5.35 -9.92
C HIS A 103 -4.95 -5.12 -9.14
N ALA A 104 -5.12 -3.91 -8.60
CA ALA A 104 -6.31 -3.50 -7.89
C ALA A 104 -6.72 -2.09 -8.31
N GLU A 105 -8.01 -1.91 -8.56
CA GLU A 105 -8.61 -0.62 -8.87
C GLU A 105 -9.48 -0.16 -7.69
N ASN A 106 -9.35 1.10 -7.31
CA ASN A 106 -10.24 1.71 -6.33
C ASN A 106 -11.39 2.42 -7.07
N ALA A 107 -12.62 2.16 -6.63
CA ALA A 107 -13.81 2.73 -7.23
C ALA A 107 -14.76 3.29 -6.17
N ILE A 108 -15.55 4.29 -6.57
CA ILE A 108 -16.61 4.85 -5.74
C ILE A 108 -17.92 4.11 -6.06
N ALA A 109 -18.53 3.52 -5.04
CA ALA A 109 -19.80 2.84 -5.18
C ALA A 109 -20.96 3.76 -4.80
N VAL A 110 -22.01 3.77 -5.62
CA VAL A 110 -23.28 4.48 -5.35
C VAL A 110 -24.42 3.48 -5.27
N GLN A 111 -25.50 3.88 -4.60
CA GLN A 111 -26.72 3.07 -4.54
C GLN A 111 -27.27 2.86 -5.96
N LYS A 112 -27.70 1.61 -6.24
CA LYS A 112 -28.33 1.27 -7.53
C LYS A 112 -29.52 2.17 -7.84
N GLY A 113 -29.57 2.69 -9.06
CA GLY A 113 -30.60 3.63 -9.53
C GLY A 113 -30.31 5.10 -9.24
N LYS A 114 -29.11 5.45 -8.73
CA LYS A 114 -28.63 6.83 -8.57
C LYS A 114 -27.73 7.21 -9.75
N ASP A 115 -28.26 7.09 -10.96
CA ASP A 115 -27.51 7.28 -12.21
C ASP A 115 -27.00 8.71 -12.37
N ASP A 116 -27.80 9.73 -11.95
CA ASP A 116 -27.38 11.13 -11.99
C ASP A 116 -26.18 11.39 -11.06
N LEU A 117 -26.18 10.79 -9.87
CA LEU A 117 -25.08 10.90 -8.92
C LEU A 117 -23.82 10.19 -9.46
N LEU A 118 -23.99 9.03 -10.08
CA LEU A 118 -22.89 8.31 -10.72
C LEU A 118 -22.25 9.12 -11.84
N ALA A 119 -23.08 9.72 -12.71
CA ALA A 119 -22.61 10.56 -13.80
C ALA A 119 -21.85 11.80 -13.27
N PHE A 120 -22.37 12.47 -12.26
CA PHE A 120 -21.71 13.61 -11.61
C PHE A 120 -20.37 13.24 -10.99
N ILE A 121 -20.29 12.11 -10.28
CA ILE A 121 -19.03 11.65 -9.67
C ILE A 121 -17.99 11.34 -10.76
N ASN A 122 -18.38 10.66 -11.85
CA ASN A 122 -17.46 10.37 -12.94
C ASN A 122 -16.95 11.66 -13.61
N GLU A 123 -17.82 12.65 -13.84
CA GLU A 123 -17.41 13.96 -14.36
C GLU A 123 -16.39 14.65 -13.43
N CYS A 124 -16.63 14.64 -12.11
CA CYS A 124 -15.68 15.19 -11.15
C CYS A 124 -14.33 14.45 -11.18
N ILE A 125 -14.33 13.13 -11.33
CA ILE A 125 -13.10 12.33 -11.44
C ILE A 125 -12.34 12.71 -12.72
N ASP A 126 -13.03 12.81 -13.86
CA ASP A 126 -12.43 13.19 -15.12
C ASP A 126 -11.82 14.61 -15.04
N ASP A 127 -12.52 15.55 -14.42
CA ASP A 127 -12.03 16.92 -14.18
C ASP A 127 -10.77 16.93 -13.31
N TYR A 128 -10.73 16.13 -12.23
CA TYR A 128 -9.56 16.02 -11.35
C TYR A 128 -8.32 15.47 -12.05
N TYR A 129 -8.48 14.57 -13.02
CA TYR A 129 -7.38 14.13 -13.85
C TYR A 129 -6.97 15.20 -14.88
N ALA A 130 -7.93 15.93 -15.44
CA ALA A 130 -7.67 16.90 -16.49
C ALA A 130 -7.01 18.20 -15.98
N ASP A 131 -7.34 18.63 -14.76
CA ASP A 131 -6.84 19.89 -14.17
C ASP A 131 -5.60 19.74 -13.27
N GLY A 132 -5.12 18.49 -13.07
CA GLY A 132 -3.96 18.18 -12.24
C GLY A 132 -4.26 18.08 -10.73
N THR A 133 -5.51 18.22 -10.32
CA THR A 133 -5.93 18.07 -8.91
C THR A 133 -5.58 16.70 -8.36
N TYR A 134 -5.75 15.64 -9.18
CA TYR A 134 -5.39 14.28 -8.79
C TYR A 134 -3.90 14.15 -8.45
N ASP A 135 -3.01 14.67 -9.32
CA ASP A 135 -1.56 14.60 -9.13
C ASP A 135 -1.13 15.40 -7.88
N ALA A 136 -1.74 16.56 -7.65
CA ALA A 136 -1.48 17.37 -6.45
C ALA A 136 -1.90 16.64 -5.17
N LEU A 137 -3.08 15.99 -5.17
CA LEU A 137 -3.55 15.20 -4.04
C LEU A 137 -2.67 13.95 -3.81
N TRP A 138 -2.25 13.30 -4.89
CA TRP A 138 -1.33 12.16 -4.81
C TRP A 138 -0.01 12.57 -4.16
N THR A 139 0.61 13.63 -4.67
CA THR A 139 1.87 14.16 -4.10
C THR A 139 1.70 14.51 -2.63
N LYS A 140 0.61 15.21 -2.28
CA LYS A 140 0.35 15.64 -0.91
C LYS A 140 0.16 14.48 0.08
N TRP A 141 -0.54 13.42 -0.31
CA TRP A 141 -0.99 12.40 0.64
C TRP A 141 -0.28 11.05 0.51
N ILE A 142 0.31 10.76 -0.65
CA ILE A 142 0.90 9.45 -0.95
C ILE A 142 2.42 9.52 -1.11
N ASP A 143 2.93 10.54 -1.82
CA ASP A 143 4.36 10.68 -2.06
C ASP A 143 5.05 11.64 -1.07
N ALA A 144 4.29 12.31 -0.19
CA ALA A 144 4.81 13.30 0.74
C ALA A 144 5.87 12.71 1.67
N SER A 145 7.11 12.78 1.23
CA SER A 145 8.28 12.67 2.08
C SER A 145 8.52 14.04 2.71
N GLY A 146 7.94 14.31 3.88
CA GLY A 146 8.40 15.34 4.81
C GLY A 146 8.29 16.84 4.43
N GLU A 147 7.79 17.21 3.24
CA GLU A 147 7.70 18.62 2.81
C GLU A 147 6.27 19.21 2.81
N GLY A 148 5.29 18.48 3.38
CA GLY A 148 3.86 18.82 3.29
C GLY A 148 3.36 19.95 4.20
N GLU A 149 4.17 20.50 5.11
CA GLU A 149 3.69 21.56 6.03
C GLU A 149 3.74 22.98 5.41
N GLU A 150 4.56 23.24 4.40
CA GLU A 150 4.62 24.59 3.79
C GLU A 150 3.47 24.89 2.82
N ALA A 151 2.86 23.89 2.17
CA ALA A 151 1.79 24.14 1.21
C ALA A 151 0.43 24.45 1.87
N ALA A 152 0.20 24.03 3.11
CA ALA A 152 -1.04 24.34 3.84
C ALA A 152 -1.07 25.78 4.36
N SER A 153 0.09 26.38 4.64
CA SER A 153 0.22 27.76 5.11
C SER A 153 -0.06 28.80 4.01
N ALA A 154 0.21 28.44 2.73
CA ALA A 154 0.01 29.39 1.62
C ALA A 154 -1.44 29.52 1.16
N ALA A 155 -2.32 28.57 1.51
CA ALA A 155 -3.72 28.61 1.12
C ALA A 155 -4.60 29.43 2.09
N GLU A 156 -4.16 29.66 3.34
CA GLU A 156 -4.88 30.47 4.34
C GLU A 156 -4.62 31.97 4.19
N ASP A 157 -3.53 32.38 3.54
CA ASP A 157 -3.14 33.82 3.44
C ASP A 157 -3.74 34.53 2.20
N THR A 158 -4.59 33.87 1.41
CA THR A 158 -5.28 34.47 0.25
C THR A 158 -6.79 34.66 0.46
N ALA A 159 -7.30 34.53 1.68
CA ALA A 159 -8.72 34.71 2.03
C ALA A 159 -8.96 35.87 3.02
N GLU A 160 -8.28 37.02 2.83
CA GLU A 160 -8.67 38.30 3.45
C GLU A 160 -8.95 39.38 2.36
#